data_fad42af28cb184f857a9df59319076e7
#
_entry.id   fad42af28cb184f857a9df59319076e7
#
_cell.length_a   1.000
_cell.length_b   1.000
_cell.length_c   1.000
_cell.angle_alpha   90.00
_cell.angle_beta   90.00
_cell.angle_gamma   90.00
#
_symmetry.space_group_name_H-M   'P 1'
#
loop_
_entity.id
_entity.type
_entity.pdbx_description
1 polymer ?
#
loop_
_entity_poly.entity_id
_entity_poly.type
_entity_poly.pdbx_seq_one_letter_code
_entity_poly.pdbx_strand_id
1 'polypeptide(L)'
;MFIIFIIIIDIFFEKYNGSNLLGFKSLDATRITSFFYDENVVGAFLFGFGFITTTFFLQNKMTKKYMVTLNLTLVLVLLSILMTGERSAFLKSTLLFLLIFYFIEEKKLFLKKIHSLTFTILLAISLLFIFPNILLKQTEFFKRILNVENPKSLSQRFENIKYFAHYDTAIEIFKDNKLNGIGNKNFRFKCHHKKYFKENLKFTHQRCSTHPHQIHFELLSEQGLIGYFIFILFLFSYFKGKFFNDLKEKNIFKITTNFYLIIFLIPILPSGSLFSTFNGFLFWFFFRAC
;
A
#
# COMPACT_ATOMS: atom_id res chain seq x y z
N MET A 1 -4.82 -3.21 19.20
CA MET A 1 -3.91 -2.08 19.62
C MET A 1 -2.58 -2.57 20.18
N PHE A 2 -2.56 -3.46 21.18
CA PHE A 2 -1.30 -3.91 21.82
C PHE A 2 -0.26 -4.47 20.84
N ILE A 3 -0.66 -5.40 19.97
CA ILE A 3 0.22 -5.96 18.92
C ILE A 3 0.77 -4.88 17.99
N ILE A 4 -0.05 -3.90 17.60
CA ILE A 4 0.40 -2.79 16.74
C ILE A 4 1.50 -1.98 17.42
N PHE A 5 1.36 -1.69 18.74
CA PHE A 5 2.39 -0.98 19.48
C PHE A 5 3.69 -1.78 19.61
N ILE A 6 3.62 -3.09 19.83
CA ILE A 6 4.81 -3.96 19.86
C ILE A 6 5.54 -3.90 18.51
N ILE A 7 4.82 -4.03 17.40
CA ILE A 7 5.43 -3.95 16.06
C ILE A 7 6.04 -2.57 15.82
N ILE A 8 5.38 -1.49 16.23
CA ILE A 8 5.93 -0.13 16.12
C ILE A 8 7.24 0.00 16.91
N ILE A 9 7.25 -0.46 18.15
CA ILE A 9 8.47 -0.44 18.99
C ILE A 9 9.57 -1.23 18.31
N ASP A 10 9.27 -2.42 17.82
CA ASP A 10 10.23 -3.29 17.16
C ASP A 10 10.80 -2.68 15.87
N ILE A 11 9.99 -1.98 15.07
CA ILE A 11 10.44 -1.25 13.87
C ILE A 11 11.52 -0.21 14.23
N PHE A 12 11.30 0.60 15.27
CA PHE A 12 12.26 1.60 15.69
C PHE A 12 13.50 0.95 16.33
N PHE A 13 13.31 -0.12 17.10
CA PHE A 13 14.39 -0.91 17.67
C PHE A 13 15.28 -1.53 16.59
N GLU A 14 14.69 -2.23 15.61
CA GLU A 14 15.42 -2.82 14.48
C GLU A 14 16.14 -1.76 13.66
N LYS A 15 15.52 -0.60 13.47
CA LYS A 15 16.14 0.51 12.74
C LYS A 15 17.39 1.05 13.42
N TYR A 16 17.40 1.08 14.74
CA TYR A 16 18.52 1.57 15.54
C TYR A 16 19.60 0.51 15.70
N ASN A 17 19.23 -0.73 16.03
CA ASN A 17 20.16 -1.81 16.41
C ASN A 17 20.59 -2.70 15.21
N GLY A 18 19.90 -2.61 14.07
CA GLY A 18 20.15 -3.46 12.89
C GLY A 18 19.62 -4.88 13.01
N SER A 19 18.87 -5.19 14.07
CA SER A 19 18.17 -6.45 14.30
C SER A 19 16.91 -6.20 15.11
N ASN A 20 15.86 -7.00 14.89
CA ASN A 20 14.62 -6.90 15.64
C ASN A 20 14.78 -7.41 17.10
N LEU A 21 13.74 -7.28 17.93
CA LEU A 21 13.73 -7.71 19.33
C LEU A 21 14.02 -9.21 19.54
N LEU A 22 13.81 -10.03 18.50
CA LEU A 22 14.13 -11.47 18.51
C LEU A 22 15.54 -11.77 17.96
N GLY A 23 16.31 -10.75 17.57
CA GLY A 23 17.66 -10.90 17.04
C GLY A 23 17.75 -11.18 15.55
N PHE A 24 16.62 -11.24 14.81
CA PHE A 24 16.65 -11.41 13.36
C PHE A 24 17.06 -10.11 12.66
N LYS A 25 17.83 -10.25 11.57
CA LYS A 25 18.27 -9.14 10.71
C LYS A 25 17.52 -9.21 9.37
N SER A 26 17.09 -8.07 8.87
CA SER A 26 16.54 -7.99 7.51
C SER A 26 17.61 -8.36 6.48
N LEU A 27 17.23 -9.14 5.47
CA LEU A 27 18.11 -9.47 4.33
C LEU A 27 18.42 -8.24 3.46
N ASP A 28 17.53 -7.26 3.41
CA ASP A 28 17.73 -5.96 2.74
C ASP A 28 17.98 -4.89 3.81
N ALA A 29 19.23 -4.49 4.00
CA ALA A 29 19.63 -3.47 4.98
C ALA A 29 18.89 -2.11 4.82
N THR A 30 18.20 -1.89 3.70
CA THR A 30 17.41 -0.68 3.44
C THR A 30 15.94 -0.83 3.86
N ARG A 31 15.54 -1.98 4.39
CA ARG A 31 14.17 -2.30 4.82
C ARG A 31 14.15 -2.81 6.24
N ILE A 32 13.02 -2.64 6.88
CA ILE A 32 12.70 -3.19 8.19
C ILE A 32 11.65 -4.28 7.99
N THR A 33 11.89 -5.45 8.54
CA THR A 33 10.98 -6.60 8.43
C THR A 33 10.31 -6.93 9.77
N SER A 34 10.82 -6.40 10.87
CA SER A 34 10.28 -6.63 12.22
C SER A 34 10.09 -8.14 12.48
N PHE A 35 8.96 -8.55 13.00
CA PHE A 35 8.65 -9.96 13.28
C PHE A 35 8.28 -10.80 12.05
N PHE A 36 8.29 -10.23 10.84
CA PHE A 36 7.94 -10.94 9.59
C PHE A 36 9.14 -11.61 8.91
N TYR A 37 10.27 -11.66 9.60
CA TYR A 37 11.51 -12.32 9.17
C TYR A 37 12.04 -11.75 7.85
N ASP A 38 11.96 -12.49 6.73
CA ASP A 38 12.43 -12.08 5.40
C ASP A 38 11.35 -11.41 4.53
N GLU A 39 10.10 -11.36 5.02
CA GLU A 39 8.98 -10.81 4.29
C GLU A 39 8.86 -9.27 4.45
N ASN A 40 8.93 -8.57 3.34
CA ASN A 40 8.77 -7.11 3.29
C ASN A 40 7.29 -6.70 3.28
N VAL A 41 6.54 -7.04 4.32
CA VAL A 41 5.08 -6.82 4.42
C VAL A 41 4.65 -5.98 5.62
N VAL A 42 5.58 -5.55 6.46
CA VAL A 42 5.31 -4.80 7.70
C VAL A 42 4.58 -3.50 7.41
N GLY A 43 5.00 -2.75 6.40
CA GLY A 43 4.34 -1.51 5.99
C GLY A 43 2.92 -1.77 5.47
N ALA A 44 2.72 -2.83 4.69
CA ALA A 44 1.39 -3.24 4.23
C ALA A 44 0.50 -3.72 5.39
N PHE A 45 1.08 -4.41 6.39
CA PHE A 45 0.38 -4.81 7.62
C PHE A 45 -0.11 -3.58 8.40
N LEU A 46 0.76 -2.61 8.63
CA LEU A 46 0.40 -1.39 9.34
C LEU A 46 -0.57 -0.52 8.54
N PHE A 47 -0.48 -0.48 7.21
CA PHE A 47 -1.44 0.19 6.35
C PHE A 47 -2.84 -0.38 6.52
N GLY A 48 -3.01 -1.72 6.57
CA GLY A 48 -4.29 -2.38 6.83
C GLY A 48 -4.68 -2.28 8.31
N PHE A 49 -4.00 -3.04 9.16
CA PHE A 49 -4.39 -3.18 10.56
C PHE A 49 -4.11 -1.95 11.41
N GLY A 50 -3.02 -1.21 11.17
CA GLY A 50 -2.64 -0.07 12.00
C GLY A 50 -3.69 1.05 11.98
N PHE A 51 -4.12 1.49 10.79
CA PHE A 51 -5.13 2.53 10.65
C PHE A 51 -6.51 2.07 11.11
N ILE A 52 -6.93 0.88 10.69
CA ILE A 52 -8.28 0.38 10.92
C ILE A 52 -8.49 0.04 12.40
N THR A 53 -7.55 -0.65 13.05
CA THR A 53 -7.67 -0.92 14.49
C THR A 53 -7.63 0.36 15.32
N THR A 54 -6.81 1.34 14.95
CA THR A 54 -6.76 2.63 15.65
C THR A 54 -8.12 3.34 15.60
N THR A 55 -8.73 3.41 14.42
CA THR A 55 -10.05 4.06 14.26
C THR A 55 -11.16 3.25 14.91
N PHE A 56 -11.11 1.92 14.88
CA PHE A 56 -12.07 1.04 15.56
C PHE A 56 -12.08 1.27 17.07
N PHE A 57 -10.93 1.25 17.73
CA PHE A 57 -10.87 1.41 19.18
C PHE A 57 -11.22 2.82 19.66
N LEU A 58 -11.08 3.82 18.80
CA LEU A 58 -11.31 5.22 19.18
C LEU A 58 -12.61 5.82 18.65
N GLN A 59 -13.38 5.09 17.81
CA GLN A 59 -14.59 5.60 17.16
C GLN A 59 -15.71 6.03 18.12
N ASN A 60 -15.85 5.34 19.26
CA ASN A 60 -16.98 5.54 20.18
C ASN A 60 -16.72 6.64 21.24
N LYS A 61 -15.56 7.28 21.22
CA LYS A 61 -15.12 8.21 22.27
C LYS A 61 -14.71 9.55 21.67
N MET A 62 -15.66 10.23 21.01
CA MET A 62 -15.42 11.49 20.28
C MET A 62 -15.19 12.71 21.20
N THR A 63 -14.56 12.52 22.36
CA THR A 63 -14.12 13.64 23.20
C THR A 63 -12.83 14.24 22.66
N LYS A 64 -12.54 15.51 22.99
CA LYS A 64 -11.32 16.21 22.58
C LYS A 64 -10.04 15.43 22.91
N LYS A 65 -9.97 14.76 24.05
CA LYS A 65 -8.84 13.91 24.46
C LYS A 65 -8.64 12.74 23.49
N TYR A 66 -9.70 12.05 23.13
CA TYR A 66 -9.64 10.89 22.22
C TYR A 66 -9.28 11.30 20.78
N MET A 67 -9.72 12.47 20.33
CA MET A 67 -9.34 13.01 19.02
C MET A 67 -7.83 13.29 18.93
N VAL A 68 -7.24 13.84 20.00
CA VAL A 68 -5.78 14.02 20.08
C VAL A 68 -5.07 12.67 20.07
N THR A 69 -5.54 11.71 20.88
CA THR A 69 -4.97 10.35 20.91
C THR A 69 -5.07 9.67 19.55
N LEU A 70 -6.22 9.77 18.85
CA LEU A 70 -6.41 9.22 17.50
C LEU A 70 -5.37 9.80 16.54
N ASN A 71 -5.25 11.13 16.49
CA ASN A 71 -4.28 11.79 15.61
C ASN A 71 -2.85 11.37 15.91
N LEU A 72 -2.44 11.36 17.18
CA LEU A 72 -1.09 10.95 17.57
C LEU A 72 -0.80 9.50 17.18
N THR A 73 -1.76 8.60 17.39
CA THR A 73 -1.60 7.18 17.03
C THR A 73 -1.51 7.00 15.51
N LEU A 74 -2.36 7.70 14.73
CA LEU A 74 -2.31 7.64 13.26
C LEU A 74 -0.98 8.20 12.72
N VAL A 75 -0.48 9.29 13.30
CA VAL A 75 0.85 9.84 12.97
C VAL A 75 1.94 8.82 13.27
N LEU A 76 1.90 8.19 14.45
CA LEU A 76 2.88 7.18 14.84
C LEU A 76 2.87 5.97 13.89
N VAL A 77 1.69 5.49 13.48
CA VAL A 77 1.55 4.42 12.48
C VAL A 77 2.16 4.87 11.14
N LEU A 78 1.84 6.07 10.66
CA LEU A 78 2.36 6.60 9.39
C LEU A 78 3.90 6.71 9.40
N LEU A 79 4.47 7.22 10.48
CA LEU A 79 5.92 7.35 10.64
C LEU A 79 6.60 5.99 10.72
N SER A 80 5.98 5.02 11.38
CA SER A 80 6.49 3.65 11.43
C SER A 80 6.52 3.03 10.03
N ILE A 81 5.48 3.25 9.20
CA ILE A 81 5.47 2.79 7.80
C ILE A 81 6.59 3.47 6.98
N LEU A 82 6.84 4.77 7.20
CA LEU A 82 7.98 5.46 6.57
C LEU A 82 9.30 4.76 6.91
N MET A 83 9.48 4.36 8.17
CA MET A 83 10.70 3.70 8.66
C MET A 83 10.91 2.31 8.04
N THR A 84 9.85 1.59 7.63
CA THR A 84 10.00 0.27 6.97
C THR A 84 10.67 0.33 5.60
N GLY A 85 10.72 1.49 4.94
CA GLY A 85 11.24 1.64 3.58
C GLY A 85 10.29 1.11 2.48
N GLU A 86 9.06 0.73 2.82
CA GLU A 86 8.04 0.26 1.87
C GLU A 86 7.32 1.44 1.20
N ARG A 87 7.83 1.91 0.05
CA ARG A 87 7.35 3.10 -0.67
C ARG A 87 5.86 3.08 -0.99
N SER A 88 5.37 1.96 -1.53
CA SER A 88 3.95 1.82 -1.91
C SER A 88 3.03 1.86 -0.69
N ALA A 89 3.41 1.19 0.40
CA ALA A 89 2.67 1.23 1.66
C ALA A 89 2.68 2.64 2.24
N PHE A 90 3.82 3.32 2.24
CA PHE A 90 3.91 4.70 2.73
C PHE A 90 3.04 5.67 1.93
N LEU A 91 3.07 5.63 0.60
CA LEU A 91 2.24 6.49 -0.25
C LEU A 91 0.75 6.24 -0.03
N LYS A 92 0.32 4.98 0.02
CA LYS A 92 -1.07 4.60 0.29
C LYS A 92 -1.52 5.03 1.69
N SER A 93 -0.65 4.85 2.68
CA SER A 93 -0.92 5.27 4.07
C SER A 93 -1.00 6.78 4.22
N THR A 94 -0.15 7.53 3.52
CA THR A 94 -0.22 8.98 3.49
C THR A 94 -1.55 9.47 2.92
N LEU A 95 -1.99 8.88 1.80
CA LEU A 95 -3.29 9.20 1.22
C LEU A 95 -4.44 8.86 2.17
N LEU A 96 -4.40 7.68 2.80
CA LEU A 96 -5.39 7.27 3.79
C LEU A 96 -5.41 8.22 4.99
N PHE A 97 -4.25 8.58 5.51
CA PHE A 97 -4.10 9.54 6.62
C PHE A 97 -4.73 10.89 6.28
N LEU A 98 -4.44 11.44 5.11
CA LEU A 98 -4.98 12.73 4.67
C LEU A 98 -6.51 12.68 4.51
N LEU A 99 -7.06 11.59 3.97
CA LEU A 99 -8.50 11.42 3.85
C LEU A 99 -9.17 11.29 5.22
N ILE A 100 -8.65 10.46 6.12
CA ILE A 100 -9.17 10.36 7.49
C ILE A 100 -9.12 11.73 8.16
N PHE A 101 -8.00 12.42 8.04
CA PHE A 101 -7.78 13.73 8.63
C PHE A 101 -8.76 14.79 8.10
N TYR A 102 -9.10 14.74 6.80
CA TYR A 102 -10.10 15.62 6.19
C TYR A 102 -11.50 15.33 6.75
N PHE A 103 -11.89 14.05 6.88
CA PHE A 103 -13.22 13.64 7.32
C PHE A 103 -13.44 13.65 8.84
N ILE A 104 -12.37 13.74 9.64
CA ILE A 104 -12.49 14.00 11.08
C ILE A 104 -12.92 15.46 11.27
N GLU A 105 -14.22 15.72 11.22
CA GLU A 105 -14.75 17.09 11.31
C GLU A 105 -14.89 17.60 12.74
N GLU A 106 -14.18 18.68 13.04
CA GLU A 106 -14.67 19.80 13.85
C GLU A 106 -14.16 21.09 13.23
N LYS A 107 -15.05 21.88 12.63
CA LYS A 107 -14.73 23.21 12.05
C LYS A 107 -13.98 24.12 13.02
N LYS A 108 -14.26 24.01 14.32
CA LYS A 108 -13.56 24.76 15.39
C LYS A 108 -12.10 24.34 15.61
N LEU A 109 -11.62 23.26 14.99
CA LEU A 109 -10.27 22.72 15.17
C LEU A 109 -9.36 22.90 13.93
N PHE A 110 -9.77 23.69 12.93
CA PHE A 110 -9.02 23.85 11.69
C PHE A 110 -7.55 24.26 11.93
N LEU A 111 -7.30 25.26 12.76
CA LEU A 111 -5.93 25.67 13.13
C LEU A 111 -5.16 24.54 13.83
N LYS A 112 -5.81 23.76 14.71
CA LYS A 112 -5.17 22.62 15.38
C LYS A 112 -4.86 21.50 14.41
N LYS A 113 -5.70 21.28 13.38
CA LYS A 113 -5.43 20.33 12.30
C LYS A 113 -4.18 20.76 11.52
N ILE A 114 -4.06 22.03 11.14
CA ILE A 114 -2.86 22.54 10.47
C ILE A 114 -1.61 22.32 11.34
N HIS A 115 -1.66 22.65 12.63
CA HIS A 115 -0.51 22.42 13.53
C HIS A 115 -0.17 20.93 13.65
N SER A 116 -1.16 20.02 13.71
CA SER A 116 -0.90 18.58 13.71
C SER A 116 -0.26 18.11 12.40
N LEU A 117 -0.71 18.62 11.26
CA LEU A 117 -0.15 18.28 9.96
C LEU A 117 1.27 18.82 9.81
N THR A 118 1.51 20.08 10.18
CA THR A 118 2.87 20.67 10.16
C THR A 118 3.82 19.92 11.09
N PHE A 119 3.38 19.56 12.28
CA PHE A 119 4.16 18.75 13.22
C PHE A 119 4.51 17.37 12.62
N THR A 120 3.52 16.70 11.97
CA THR A 120 3.75 15.41 11.31
C THR A 120 4.80 15.53 10.20
N ILE A 121 4.71 16.57 9.38
CA ILE A 121 5.66 16.85 8.30
C ILE A 121 7.06 17.11 8.87
N LEU A 122 7.17 17.96 9.89
CA LEU A 122 8.45 18.28 10.52
C LEU A 122 9.09 17.03 11.15
N LEU A 123 8.29 16.20 11.80
CA LEU A 123 8.77 14.95 12.39
C LEU A 123 9.20 13.95 11.31
N ALA A 124 8.46 13.83 10.21
CA ALA A 124 8.86 12.99 9.07
C ALA A 124 10.18 13.49 8.45
N ILE A 125 10.33 14.80 8.26
CA ILE A 125 11.56 15.40 7.75
C ILE A 125 12.73 15.12 8.71
N SER A 126 12.56 15.30 10.02
CA SER A 126 13.61 15.03 11.00
C SER A 126 14.06 13.57 10.99
N LEU A 127 13.12 12.61 10.87
CA LEU A 127 13.45 11.19 10.73
C LEU A 127 14.23 10.89 9.44
N LEU A 128 13.91 11.56 8.33
CA LEU A 128 14.66 11.40 7.08
C LEU A 128 16.09 11.96 7.18
N PHE A 129 16.31 13.01 7.97
CA PHE A 129 17.67 13.51 8.26
C PHE A 129 18.46 12.57 9.17
N ILE A 130 17.83 12.01 10.21
CA ILE A 130 18.48 11.05 11.13
C ILE A 130 18.81 9.74 10.41
N PHE A 131 17.96 9.32 9.47
CA PHE A 131 18.10 8.07 8.72
C PHE A 131 18.15 8.30 7.22
N PRO A 132 19.27 8.84 6.67
CA PRO A 132 19.36 9.24 5.26
C PRO A 132 19.13 8.09 4.27
N ASN A 133 19.39 6.85 4.67
CA ASN A 133 19.11 5.66 3.84
C ASN A 133 17.63 5.53 3.49
N ILE A 134 16.72 5.99 4.34
CA ILE A 134 15.28 6.01 4.04
C ILE A 134 15.00 7.03 2.94
N LEU A 135 15.57 8.22 3.04
CA LEU A 135 15.44 9.27 2.02
C LEU A 135 15.96 8.78 0.66
N LEU A 136 17.14 8.14 0.65
CA LEU A 136 17.69 7.55 -0.57
C LEU A 136 16.75 6.52 -1.17
N LYS A 137 16.18 5.64 -0.34
CA LYS A 137 15.21 4.62 -0.79
C LYS A 137 13.93 5.23 -1.35
N GLN A 138 13.38 6.26 -0.70
CA GLN A 138 12.16 6.95 -1.17
C GLN A 138 12.41 7.71 -2.49
N THR A 139 13.56 8.37 -2.63
CA THR A 139 13.89 9.18 -3.81
C THR A 139 14.36 8.33 -5.00
N GLU A 140 14.84 7.12 -4.78
CA GLU A 140 15.36 6.23 -5.86
C GLU A 140 14.32 6.00 -6.97
N PHE A 141 13.05 5.86 -6.63
CA PHE A 141 11.97 5.71 -7.60
C PHE A 141 11.86 6.93 -8.53
N PHE A 142 11.87 8.13 -7.96
CA PHE A 142 11.81 9.37 -8.75
C PHE A 142 13.07 9.54 -9.60
N LYS A 143 14.25 9.23 -9.05
CA LYS A 143 15.51 9.27 -9.82
C LYS A 143 15.45 8.34 -11.02
N ARG A 144 14.92 7.11 -10.88
CA ARG A 144 14.80 6.17 -11.99
C ARG A 144 13.86 6.65 -13.10
N ILE A 145 12.80 7.39 -12.74
CA ILE A 145 11.85 7.96 -13.72
C ILE A 145 12.43 9.22 -14.39
N LEU A 146 13.08 10.09 -13.61
CA LEU A 146 13.56 11.39 -14.07
C LEU A 146 14.86 11.29 -14.88
N ASN A 147 15.75 10.35 -14.53
CA ASN A 147 17.06 10.22 -15.14
C ASN A 147 17.03 9.39 -16.45
N VAL A 148 15.91 9.35 -17.15
CA VAL A 148 15.86 8.79 -18.50
C VAL A 148 16.23 9.89 -19.50
N GLU A 149 17.38 9.75 -20.12
CA GLU A 149 17.84 10.68 -21.16
C GLU A 149 16.92 10.59 -22.39
N ASN A 150 16.38 11.74 -22.82
CA ASN A 150 15.58 11.89 -24.03
C ASN A 150 14.48 10.82 -24.24
N PRO A 151 13.54 10.65 -23.29
CA PRO A 151 12.51 9.63 -23.45
C PRO A 151 11.58 9.99 -24.60
N LYS A 152 11.45 9.11 -25.58
CA LYS A 152 10.53 9.27 -26.72
C LYS A 152 9.05 9.14 -26.29
N SER A 153 8.78 8.53 -25.15
CA SER A 153 7.43 8.35 -24.61
C SER A 153 7.42 8.25 -23.09
N LEU A 154 6.26 8.47 -22.48
CA LEU A 154 6.06 8.28 -21.04
C LEU A 154 6.34 6.83 -20.62
N SER A 155 6.01 5.84 -21.45
CA SER A 155 6.26 4.42 -21.18
C SER A 155 7.74 4.12 -20.97
N GLN A 156 8.64 4.73 -21.73
CA GLN A 156 10.10 4.52 -21.58
C GLN A 156 10.62 4.95 -20.20
N ARG A 157 9.99 5.94 -19.58
CA ARG A 157 10.34 6.33 -18.18
C ARG A 157 10.04 5.22 -17.19
N PHE A 158 8.95 4.50 -17.41
CA PHE A 158 8.52 3.40 -16.54
C PHE A 158 9.28 2.08 -16.77
N GLU A 159 9.88 1.89 -17.95
CA GLU A 159 10.72 0.72 -18.28
C GLU A 159 11.92 0.54 -17.33
N ASN A 160 12.35 1.63 -16.67
CA ASN A 160 13.39 1.60 -15.64
C ASN A 160 12.89 1.15 -14.25
N ILE A 161 11.63 0.75 -14.15
CA ILE A 161 11.00 0.28 -12.89
C ILE A 161 10.81 -1.24 -12.99
N LYS A 162 11.29 -1.98 -12.00
CA LYS A 162 11.12 -3.45 -11.94
C LYS A 162 9.67 -3.90 -12.12
N TYR A 163 8.72 -3.25 -11.46
CA TYR A 163 7.30 -3.60 -11.54
C TYR A 163 6.72 -3.45 -12.95
N PHE A 164 7.29 -2.58 -13.78
CA PHE A 164 6.86 -2.43 -15.16
C PHE A 164 7.02 -3.72 -15.97
N ALA A 165 8.08 -4.49 -15.73
CA ALA A 165 8.28 -5.78 -16.40
C ALA A 165 7.16 -6.79 -16.03
N HIS A 166 6.67 -6.77 -14.78
CA HIS A 166 5.54 -7.60 -14.38
C HIS A 166 4.23 -7.14 -15.05
N TYR A 167 3.99 -5.82 -15.10
CA TYR A 167 2.79 -5.22 -15.71
C TYR A 167 2.74 -5.49 -17.20
N ASP A 168 3.84 -5.24 -17.90
CA ASP A 168 3.95 -5.50 -19.34
C ASP A 168 3.69 -6.98 -19.65
N THR A 169 4.30 -7.90 -18.90
CA THR A 169 4.09 -9.34 -19.05
C THR A 169 2.63 -9.72 -18.80
N ALA A 170 1.98 -9.16 -17.78
CA ALA A 170 0.57 -9.41 -17.50
C ALA A 170 -0.34 -8.91 -18.64
N ILE A 171 -0.03 -7.74 -19.21
CA ILE A 171 -0.76 -7.18 -20.37
C ILE A 171 -0.60 -8.10 -21.60
N GLU A 172 0.60 -8.61 -21.87
CA GLU A 172 0.79 -9.52 -23.01
C GLU A 172 0.06 -10.86 -22.79
N ILE A 173 0.08 -11.42 -21.57
CA ILE A 173 -0.72 -12.60 -21.23
C ILE A 173 -2.21 -12.33 -21.42
N PHE A 174 -2.69 -11.16 -21.00
CA PHE A 174 -4.08 -10.74 -21.21
C PHE A 174 -4.43 -10.64 -22.68
N LYS A 175 -3.56 -10.04 -23.52
CA LYS A 175 -3.78 -9.93 -24.99
C LYS A 175 -3.98 -11.28 -25.65
N ASP A 176 -3.28 -12.33 -25.14
CA ASP A 176 -3.43 -13.68 -25.65
C ASP A 176 -4.70 -14.38 -25.15
N ASN A 177 -5.24 -13.97 -24.00
CA ASN A 177 -6.32 -14.65 -23.29
C ASN A 177 -7.40 -13.67 -22.83
N LYS A 178 -7.90 -12.83 -23.73
CA LYS A 178 -8.71 -11.64 -23.41
C LYS A 178 -9.98 -11.94 -22.64
N LEU A 179 -10.72 -13.00 -22.98
CA LEU A 179 -12.05 -13.23 -22.42
C LEU A 179 -11.99 -13.86 -21.01
N ASN A 180 -11.33 -15.02 -20.89
CA ASN A 180 -11.37 -15.82 -19.68
C ASN A 180 -10.08 -15.76 -18.86
N GLY A 181 -9.03 -15.10 -19.39
CA GLY A 181 -7.71 -15.10 -18.77
C GLY A 181 -7.06 -16.50 -18.77
N ILE A 182 -6.06 -16.69 -17.94
CA ILE A 182 -5.29 -17.94 -17.81
C ILE A 182 -5.65 -18.74 -16.57
N GLY A 183 -6.62 -18.32 -15.78
CA GLY A 183 -6.99 -18.88 -14.48
C GLY A 183 -6.19 -18.31 -13.32
N ASN A 184 -6.79 -18.40 -12.12
CA ASN A 184 -6.21 -17.86 -10.88
C ASN A 184 -4.85 -18.46 -10.55
N LYS A 185 -3.93 -17.60 -10.08
CA LYS A 185 -2.57 -17.96 -9.66
C LYS A 185 -1.70 -18.59 -10.75
N ASN A 186 -2.10 -18.48 -12.02
CA ASN A 186 -1.36 -19.04 -13.15
C ASN A 186 -0.35 -18.05 -13.76
N PHE A 187 -0.38 -16.77 -13.38
CA PHE A 187 0.63 -15.81 -13.82
C PHE A 187 2.05 -16.32 -13.56
N ARG A 188 2.33 -16.91 -12.37
CA ARG A 188 3.63 -17.42 -11.96
C ARG A 188 4.21 -18.51 -12.87
N PHE A 189 3.35 -19.24 -13.57
CA PHE A 189 3.77 -20.26 -14.54
C PHE A 189 3.86 -19.70 -15.95
N LYS A 190 2.85 -18.94 -16.35
CA LYS A 190 2.72 -18.42 -17.72
C LYS A 190 3.79 -17.39 -18.06
N CYS A 191 4.20 -16.56 -17.11
CA CYS A 191 5.21 -15.52 -17.33
C CYS A 191 6.58 -16.06 -17.78
N HIS A 192 6.90 -17.36 -17.52
CA HIS A 192 8.16 -17.96 -17.93
C HIS A 192 8.21 -18.32 -19.41
N HIS A 193 7.10 -18.31 -20.14
CA HIS A 193 7.10 -18.61 -21.57
C HIS A 193 7.97 -17.62 -22.33
N LYS A 194 8.81 -18.13 -23.26
CA LYS A 194 9.73 -17.33 -24.07
C LYS A 194 9.03 -16.23 -24.87
N LYS A 195 7.77 -16.45 -25.26
CA LYS A 195 6.93 -15.48 -25.97
C LYS A 195 6.82 -14.11 -25.27
N TYR A 196 6.88 -14.09 -23.93
CA TYR A 196 6.76 -12.85 -23.14
C TYR A 196 8.09 -12.24 -22.76
N PHE A 197 9.18 -12.80 -23.26
CA PHE A 197 10.51 -12.24 -23.07
C PHE A 197 10.76 -11.12 -24.10
N LYS A 198 11.09 -9.93 -23.61
CA LYS A 198 11.38 -8.74 -24.44
C LYS A 198 12.80 -8.28 -24.16
N GLU A 199 13.74 -8.50 -25.10
CA GLU A 199 15.16 -8.15 -24.95
C GLU A 199 15.38 -6.65 -24.71
N ASN A 200 14.53 -5.80 -25.28
CA ASN A 200 14.60 -4.35 -25.15
C ASN A 200 14.19 -3.81 -23.77
N LEU A 201 13.62 -4.63 -22.89
CA LEU A 201 13.23 -4.20 -21.55
C LEU A 201 14.33 -4.50 -20.53
N LYS A 202 14.79 -3.48 -19.81
CA LYS A 202 15.87 -3.54 -18.83
C LYS A 202 15.69 -4.64 -17.77
N PHE A 203 14.45 -4.87 -17.33
CA PHE A 203 14.12 -5.82 -16.27
C PHE A 203 13.37 -7.08 -16.79
N THR A 204 13.48 -7.40 -18.09
CA THR A 204 12.77 -8.53 -18.67
C THR A 204 13.11 -9.88 -17.99
N HIS A 205 14.34 -10.05 -17.50
CA HIS A 205 14.73 -11.24 -16.73
C HIS A 205 13.98 -11.37 -15.39
N GLN A 206 13.49 -10.26 -14.86
CA GLN A 206 12.72 -10.20 -13.61
C GLN A 206 11.21 -10.11 -13.85
N ARG A 207 10.73 -10.43 -15.07
CA ARG A 207 9.31 -10.30 -15.44
C ARG A 207 8.38 -11.26 -14.68
N CYS A 208 8.92 -12.35 -14.15
CA CYS A 208 8.16 -13.36 -13.43
C CYS A 208 8.18 -13.12 -11.92
N SER A 209 7.05 -13.36 -11.30
CA SER A 209 6.82 -13.33 -9.86
C SER A 209 5.61 -14.22 -9.55
N THR A 210 5.26 -14.35 -8.28
CA THR A 210 4.06 -15.08 -7.84
C THR A 210 2.76 -14.47 -8.37
N HIS A 211 2.77 -13.16 -8.68
CA HIS A 211 1.65 -12.38 -9.22
C HIS A 211 2.20 -11.08 -9.86
N PRO A 212 1.42 -10.34 -10.65
CA PRO A 212 1.90 -9.12 -11.33
C PRO A 212 2.22 -7.92 -10.41
N HIS A 213 2.03 -8.01 -9.10
CA HIS A 213 2.16 -6.93 -8.12
C HIS A 213 1.22 -5.74 -8.35
N GLN A 214 0.11 -5.94 -9.07
CA GLN A 214 -0.95 -4.96 -9.24
C GLN A 214 -2.27 -5.69 -9.56
N ILE A 215 -3.30 -5.42 -8.77
CA ILE A 215 -4.56 -6.17 -8.76
C ILE A 215 -5.30 -6.13 -10.10
N HIS A 216 -5.32 -4.99 -10.80
CA HIS A 216 -6.02 -4.90 -12.08
C HIS A 216 -5.33 -5.72 -13.16
N PHE A 217 -3.99 -5.73 -13.19
CA PHE A 217 -3.22 -6.57 -14.12
C PHE A 217 -3.33 -8.05 -13.76
N GLU A 218 -3.40 -8.37 -12.47
CA GLU A 218 -3.66 -9.74 -12.01
C GLU A 218 -5.03 -10.23 -12.50
N LEU A 219 -6.08 -9.47 -12.26
CA LEU A 219 -7.44 -9.83 -12.68
C LEU A 219 -7.57 -9.91 -14.20
N LEU A 220 -7.02 -8.95 -14.95
CA LEU A 220 -7.07 -8.99 -16.41
C LEU A 220 -6.32 -10.18 -16.98
N SER A 221 -5.11 -10.48 -16.50
CA SER A 221 -4.32 -11.59 -17.03
C SER A 221 -4.89 -12.97 -16.61
N GLU A 222 -5.38 -13.10 -15.38
CA GLU A 222 -5.82 -14.37 -14.82
C GLU A 222 -7.32 -14.66 -15.02
N GLN A 223 -8.18 -13.61 -14.99
CA GLN A 223 -9.65 -13.73 -15.10
C GLN A 223 -10.20 -13.25 -16.45
N GLY A 224 -9.39 -12.55 -17.23
CA GLY A 224 -9.82 -11.91 -18.47
C GLY A 224 -10.82 -10.77 -18.27
N LEU A 225 -11.41 -10.32 -19.37
CA LEU A 225 -12.41 -9.26 -19.35
C LEU A 225 -13.67 -9.65 -18.59
N ILE A 226 -14.12 -10.89 -18.70
CA ILE A 226 -15.36 -11.35 -18.06
C ILE A 226 -15.21 -11.26 -16.54
N GLY A 227 -14.17 -11.86 -15.98
CA GLY A 227 -13.96 -11.83 -14.54
C GLY A 227 -13.65 -10.44 -14.01
N TYR A 228 -12.85 -9.66 -14.75
CA TYR A 228 -12.56 -8.27 -14.41
C TYR A 228 -13.82 -7.40 -14.38
N PHE A 229 -14.69 -7.52 -15.38
CA PHE A 229 -15.93 -6.75 -15.44
C PHE A 229 -16.89 -7.12 -14.31
N ILE A 230 -17.07 -8.42 -14.03
CA ILE A 230 -17.87 -8.88 -12.90
C ILE A 230 -17.34 -8.31 -11.57
N PHE A 231 -16.01 -8.32 -11.38
CA PHE A 231 -15.41 -7.74 -10.19
C PHE A 231 -15.65 -6.23 -10.07
N ILE A 232 -15.53 -5.47 -11.14
CA ILE A 232 -15.79 -4.03 -11.13
C ILE A 232 -17.27 -3.73 -10.88
N LEU A 233 -18.20 -4.47 -11.49
CA LEU A 233 -19.64 -4.33 -11.22
C LEU A 233 -19.98 -4.64 -9.75
N PHE A 234 -19.38 -5.68 -9.21
CA PHE A 234 -19.52 -6.04 -7.79
C PHE A 234 -19.05 -4.90 -6.87
N LEU A 235 -17.86 -4.34 -7.12
CA LEU A 235 -17.35 -3.19 -6.37
C LEU A 235 -18.24 -1.96 -6.49
N PHE A 236 -18.67 -1.64 -7.72
CA PHE A 236 -19.55 -0.51 -7.96
C PHE A 236 -20.88 -0.65 -7.21
N SER A 237 -21.51 -1.83 -7.26
CA SER A 237 -22.75 -2.13 -6.55
C SER A 237 -22.57 -1.95 -5.02
N TYR A 238 -21.45 -2.42 -4.50
CA TYR A 238 -21.14 -2.29 -3.09
C TYR A 238 -20.95 -0.83 -2.66
N PHE A 239 -20.08 -0.09 -3.35
CA PHE A 239 -19.79 1.30 -2.98
C PHE A 239 -20.98 2.24 -3.21
N LYS A 240 -21.77 2.04 -4.26
CA LYS A 240 -22.94 2.87 -4.57
C LYS A 240 -23.94 2.91 -3.40
N GLY A 241 -24.21 1.76 -2.74
CA GLY A 241 -25.18 1.69 -1.66
C GLY A 241 -24.64 2.16 -0.31
N LYS A 242 -23.41 1.83 0.00
CA LYS A 242 -22.86 1.86 1.36
C LYS A 242 -21.95 3.05 1.63
N PHE A 243 -21.06 3.38 0.71
CA PHE A 243 -20.05 4.42 0.90
C PHE A 243 -20.64 5.78 1.32
N PHE A 244 -21.66 6.25 0.60
CA PHE A 244 -22.28 7.54 0.90
C PHE A 244 -23.05 7.54 2.23
N ASN A 245 -23.63 6.40 2.62
CA ASN A 245 -24.31 6.27 3.91
C ASN A 245 -23.29 6.32 5.05
N ASP A 246 -22.16 5.60 4.94
CA ASP A 246 -21.11 5.62 5.95
C ASP A 246 -20.47 7.00 6.11
N LEU A 247 -20.35 7.78 5.02
CA LEU A 247 -19.91 9.18 5.09
C LEU A 247 -20.90 10.06 5.85
N LYS A 248 -22.22 9.86 5.66
CA LYS A 248 -23.27 10.61 6.37
C LYS A 248 -23.31 10.26 7.86
N GLU A 249 -23.12 9.00 8.21
CA GLU A 249 -23.05 8.54 9.59
C GLU A 249 -21.87 9.10 10.37
N LYS A 250 -20.84 9.64 9.68
CA LYS A 250 -19.60 10.17 10.29
C LYS A 250 -18.85 9.15 11.16
N ASN A 251 -19.08 7.86 10.91
CA ASN A 251 -18.37 6.80 11.62
C ASN A 251 -16.95 6.67 11.07
N ILE A 252 -15.96 7.12 11.86
CA ILE A 252 -14.57 7.18 11.43
C ILE A 252 -13.99 5.80 11.08
N PHE A 253 -14.42 4.74 11.74
CA PHE A 253 -13.99 3.38 11.44
C PHE A 253 -14.48 2.94 10.05
N LYS A 254 -15.77 3.10 9.76
CA LYS A 254 -16.36 2.76 8.45
C LYS A 254 -15.73 3.59 7.33
N ILE A 255 -15.55 4.90 7.56
CA ILE A 255 -14.90 5.82 6.62
C ILE A 255 -13.47 5.34 6.33
N THR A 256 -12.68 5.00 7.35
CA THR A 256 -11.31 4.50 7.19
C THR A 256 -11.28 3.21 6.39
N THR A 257 -12.17 2.28 6.67
CA THR A 257 -12.22 0.97 6.00
C THR A 257 -12.62 1.12 4.53
N ASN A 258 -13.59 1.97 4.22
CA ASN A 258 -13.98 2.28 2.83
C ASN A 258 -12.82 2.92 2.05
N PHE A 259 -12.13 3.91 2.63
CA PHE A 259 -10.98 4.52 1.97
C PHE A 259 -9.81 3.56 1.83
N TYR A 260 -9.55 2.70 2.80
CA TYR A 260 -8.56 1.63 2.68
C TYR A 260 -8.83 0.76 1.45
N LEU A 261 -10.09 0.29 1.28
CA LEU A 261 -10.48 -0.54 0.13
C LEU A 261 -10.29 0.20 -1.20
N ILE A 262 -10.69 1.47 -1.28
CA ILE A 262 -10.51 2.31 -2.49
C ILE A 262 -9.02 2.50 -2.79
N ILE A 263 -8.20 2.82 -1.79
CA ILE A 263 -6.77 3.05 -1.95
C ILE A 263 -6.04 1.75 -2.31
N PHE A 264 -6.48 0.60 -1.78
CA PHE A 264 -5.95 -0.71 -2.15
C PHE A 264 -6.12 -0.99 -3.64
N LEU A 265 -7.21 -0.49 -4.24
CA LEU A 265 -7.58 -0.66 -5.64
C LEU A 265 -7.01 0.42 -6.58
N ILE A 266 -6.20 1.38 -6.10
CA ILE A 266 -5.63 2.41 -6.98
C ILE A 266 -4.79 1.75 -8.07
N PRO A 267 -5.11 2.00 -9.37
CA PRO A 267 -4.33 1.47 -10.48
C PRO A 267 -2.89 2.01 -10.47
N ILE A 268 -1.97 1.26 -11.07
CA ILE A 268 -0.53 1.58 -11.24
C ILE A 268 0.29 1.39 -9.95
N LEU A 269 -0.24 1.71 -8.77
CA LEU A 269 0.49 1.49 -7.53
C LEU A 269 0.65 -0.01 -7.24
N PRO A 270 1.87 -0.47 -6.90
CA PRO A 270 2.07 -1.86 -6.53
C PRO A 270 1.15 -2.28 -5.39
N SER A 271 0.48 -3.41 -5.58
CA SER A 271 -0.38 -4.05 -4.59
C SER A 271 0.01 -5.52 -4.42
N GLY A 272 -0.38 -6.11 -3.30
CA GLY A 272 -0.33 -7.56 -3.17
C GLY A 272 -1.43 -8.23 -4.00
N SER A 273 -1.35 -9.55 -4.14
CA SER A 273 -2.35 -10.34 -4.83
C SER A 273 -3.67 -10.39 -4.06
N LEU A 274 -4.79 -10.20 -4.76
CA LEU A 274 -6.13 -10.40 -4.20
C LEU A 274 -6.38 -11.86 -3.81
N PHE A 275 -5.68 -12.78 -4.46
CA PHE A 275 -5.78 -14.21 -4.24
C PHE A 275 -4.71 -14.76 -3.28
N SER A 276 -3.88 -13.88 -2.67
CA SER A 276 -2.97 -14.29 -1.61
C SER A 276 -3.70 -14.43 -0.28
N THR A 277 -3.15 -15.27 0.61
CA THR A 277 -3.72 -15.46 1.95
C THR A 277 -3.77 -14.14 2.73
N PHE A 278 -2.68 -13.40 2.73
CA PHE A 278 -2.57 -12.16 3.52
C PHE A 278 -3.40 -11.01 2.94
N ASN A 279 -3.14 -10.61 1.68
CA ASN A 279 -3.83 -9.45 1.09
C ASN A 279 -5.30 -9.74 0.78
N GLY A 280 -5.61 -10.96 0.34
CA GLY A 280 -7.00 -11.38 0.13
C GLY A 280 -7.78 -11.39 1.44
N PHE A 281 -7.19 -11.94 2.52
CA PHE A 281 -7.82 -11.89 3.83
C PHE A 281 -8.10 -10.45 4.27
N LEU A 282 -7.12 -9.56 4.20
CA LEU A 282 -7.29 -8.15 4.56
C LEU A 282 -8.41 -7.49 3.75
N PHE A 283 -8.37 -7.66 2.42
CA PHE A 283 -9.37 -7.05 1.54
C PHE A 283 -10.78 -7.52 1.88
N TRP A 284 -11.02 -8.84 1.94
CA TRP A 284 -12.35 -9.41 2.18
C TRP A 284 -12.85 -9.21 3.61
N PHE A 285 -11.93 -9.26 4.58
CA PHE A 285 -12.26 -8.98 5.98
C PHE A 285 -12.77 -7.54 6.15
N PHE A 286 -12.04 -6.56 5.61
CA PHE A 286 -12.46 -5.17 5.71
C PHE A 286 -13.64 -4.85 4.81
N PHE A 287 -13.78 -5.51 3.68
CA PHE A 287 -14.97 -5.43 2.84
C PHE A 287 -16.25 -5.82 3.61
N ARG A 288 -16.16 -6.82 4.48
CA ARG A 288 -17.29 -7.22 5.34
C ARG A 288 -17.46 -6.32 6.55
N ALA A 289 -16.40 -5.72 7.07
CA ALA A 289 -16.42 -4.88 8.28
C ALA A 289 -17.08 -3.51 8.07
N CYS A 290 -17.17 -3.06 6.83
CA CYS A 290 -18.00 -1.93 6.44
C CYS A 290 -19.45 -2.41 6.29
#